data_de343f3de685c01173a4f877b8536dc2
#
_entry.id   de343f3de685c01173a4f877b8536dc2
#
_cell.length_a   1.000
_cell.length_b   1.000
_cell.length_c   1.000
_cell.angle_alpha   90.00
_cell.angle_beta   90.00
_cell.angle_gamma   90.00
#
_symmetry.space_group_name_H-M   'P 1'
#
loop_
_entity.id
_entity.type
_entity.pdbx_description
1 polymer ?
#
loop_
_entity_poly.entity_id
_entity_poly.type
_entity_poly.pdbx_seq_one_letter_code
_entity_poly.pdbx_strand_id
1 'polypeptide(L)'
;PETLWGLHVREMPNFYMMVGPQSLNPVTNVTLLCEEQGKYIANLVSQMKIEGNSIVEPSESAVKEWTDRCNDSSEGKIWLQCNNWYMKGTKDDEKAGRKKSKAMWMESYESYLEYLIGEKGGSKKELLEFS
;
A
#
# COMPACT_ATOMS: atom_id res chain seq x y z
N PRO A 1 3.47 -9.77 -2.07
CA PRO A 1 4.20 -8.83 -1.23
C PRO A 1 3.22 -7.94 -0.48
N GLU A 2 3.55 -7.62 0.76
CA GLU A 2 2.74 -6.80 1.66
C GLU A 2 3.43 -5.45 1.85
N THR A 3 2.66 -4.37 1.76
CA THR A 3 3.14 -3.00 1.88
C THR A 3 2.14 -2.18 2.69
N LEU A 4 2.54 -0.99 3.12
CA LEU A 4 1.58 0.02 3.56
C LEU A 4 1.35 0.99 2.40
N TRP A 5 0.11 1.08 1.93
CA TRP A 5 -0.37 1.93 0.81
C TRP A 5 0.31 1.71 -0.55
N GLY A 6 0.95 0.55 -0.75
CA GLY A 6 1.77 0.33 -1.95
C GLY A 6 3.04 1.17 -2.00
N LEU A 7 3.48 1.69 -0.87
CA LEU A 7 4.56 2.66 -0.76
C LEU A 7 5.66 2.22 0.20
N HIS A 8 5.32 1.95 1.46
CA HIS A 8 6.29 1.54 2.47
C HIS A 8 6.40 0.02 2.54
N VAL A 9 7.60 -0.48 2.76
CA VAL A 9 7.91 -1.90 2.88
C VAL A 9 8.49 -2.17 4.26
N ARG A 10 7.94 -3.14 4.98
CA ARG A 10 8.45 -3.58 6.30
C ARG A 10 9.87 -4.13 6.18
N GLU A 11 10.70 -3.90 7.19
CA GLU A 11 12.12 -4.28 7.23
C GLU A 11 13.00 -3.60 6.17
N MET A 12 12.48 -2.55 5.55
CA MET A 12 13.20 -1.71 4.60
C MET A 12 13.04 -0.23 4.99
N PRO A 13 13.69 0.22 6.07
CA PRO A 13 13.56 1.60 6.54
C PRO A 13 14.00 2.61 5.48
N ASN A 14 13.27 3.73 5.41
CA ASN A 14 13.49 4.80 4.43
C ASN A 14 13.36 4.37 2.95
N PHE A 15 12.84 3.18 2.68
CA PHE A 15 12.57 2.73 1.33
C PHE A 15 11.12 3.01 0.93
N TYR A 16 10.95 3.58 -0.25
CA TYR A 16 9.64 3.91 -0.82
C TYR A 16 9.51 3.31 -2.21
N MET A 17 8.44 2.56 -2.43
CA MET A 17 8.11 1.97 -3.72
C MET A 17 6.91 2.72 -4.32
N MET A 18 7.13 3.62 -5.25
CA MET A 18 6.02 4.32 -5.90
C MET A 18 5.22 3.36 -6.78
N VAL A 19 3.89 3.46 -6.66
CA VAL A 19 2.96 2.57 -7.39
C VAL A 19 3.27 1.08 -7.15
N GLY A 20 3.68 0.77 -5.94
CA GLY A 20 4.01 -0.59 -5.55
C GLY A 20 2.79 -1.49 -5.36
N PRO A 21 3.00 -2.76 -5.00
CA PRO A 21 1.92 -3.69 -4.69
C PRO A 21 0.98 -3.13 -3.62
N GLN A 22 -0.32 -3.42 -3.74
CA GLN A 22 -1.37 -2.92 -2.83
C GLN A 22 -1.62 -1.40 -2.90
N SER A 23 -1.11 -0.71 -3.93
CA SER A 23 -1.56 0.62 -4.31
C SER A 23 -2.88 0.53 -5.10
N LEU A 24 -3.28 1.60 -5.74
CA LEU A 24 -4.52 1.69 -6.50
C LEU A 24 -4.61 0.71 -7.68
N ASN A 25 -5.85 0.39 -8.05
CA ASN A 25 -6.18 -0.43 -9.22
C ASN A 25 -5.77 0.24 -10.55
N PRO A 26 -5.64 -0.55 -11.62
CA PRO A 26 -5.11 -0.06 -12.92
C PRO A 26 -6.03 0.91 -13.68
N VAL A 27 -7.26 1.14 -13.20
CA VAL A 27 -8.20 2.10 -13.83
C VAL A 27 -7.87 3.53 -13.42
N THR A 28 -7.03 3.70 -12.39
CA THR A 28 -6.64 5.01 -11.88
C THR A 28 -5.49 5.59 -12.72
N ASN A 29 -5.50 6.93 -12.84
CA ASN A 29 -4.40 7.63 -13.51
C ASN A 29 -3.12 7.51 -12.69
N VAL A 30 -2.17 6.72 -13.17
CA VAL A 30 -0.89 6.44 -12.50
C VAL A 30 -0.08 7.71 -12.28
N THR A 31 -0.14 8.68 -13.18
CA THR A 31 0.60 9.95 -13.05
C THR A 31 0.10 10.77 -11.85
N LEU A 32 -1.22 10.85 -11.65
CA LEU A 32 -1.78 11.50 -10.47
C LEU A 32 -1.38 10.78 -9.18
N LEU A 33 -1.39 9.45 -9.20
CA LEU A 33 -0.99 8.66 -8.05
C LEU A 33 0.48 8.92 -7.69
N CYS A 34 1.38 8.93 -8.68
CA CYS A 34 2.80 9.27 -8.47
C CYS A 34 2.98 10.67 -7.88
N GLU A 35 2.20 11.65 -8.34
CA GLU A 35 2.27 13.01 -7.82
C GLU A 35 1.87 13.06 -6.34
N GLU A 36 0.77 12.44 -5.96
CA GLU A 36 0.32 12.43 -4.55
C GLU A 36 1.25 11.63 -3.65
N GLN A 37 1.75 10.49 -4.09
CA GLN A 37 2.74 9.73 -3.35
C GLN A 37 4.06 10.50 -3.21
N GLY A 38 4.49 11.23 -4.24
CA GLY A 38 5.67 12.08 -4.18
C GLY A 38 5.52 13.25 -3.19
N LYS A 39 4.37 13.92 -3.18
CA LYS A 39 4.04 14.96 -2.19
C LYS A 39 4.04 14.40 -0.77
N TYR A 40 3.44 13.23 -0.57
CA TYR A 40 3.44 12.56 0.72
C TYR A 40 4.86 12.27 1.22
N ILE A 41 5.73 11.68 0.39
CA ILE A 41 7.13 11.38 0.74
C ILE A 41 7.89 12.67 1.10
N ALA A 42 7.75 13.72 0.30
CA ALA A 42 8.41 14.99 0.54
C ALA A 42 7.98 15.61 1.89
N ASN A 43 6.70 15.59 2.19
CA ASN A 43 6.17 16.07 3.45
C ASN A 43 6.66 15.23 4.64
N LEU A 44 6.64 13.90 4.51
CA LEU A 44 7.12 12.98 5.55
C LEU A 44 8.60 13.22 5.86
N VAL A 45 9.45 13.30 4.84
CA VAL A 45 10.89 13.57 5.01
C VAL A 45 11.14 14.95 5.63
N SER A 46 10.37 15.96 5.26
CA SER A 46 10.44 17.29 5.84
C SER A 46 10.07 17.28 7.32
N GLN A 47 9.00 16.57 7.68
CA GLN A 47 8.55 16.42 9.06
C GLN A 47 9.57 15.66 9.91
N MET A 48 10.11 14.54 9.40
CA MET A 48 11.18 13.79 10.07
C MET A 48 12.37 14.68 10.39
N LYS A 49 12.77 15.55 9.45
CA LYS A 49 13.89 16.47 9.62
C LYS A 49 13.63 17.51 10.73
N ILE A 50 12.40 18.00 10.83
CA ILE A 50 11.98 18.95 11.89
C ILE A 50 11.97 18.26 13.26
N GLU A 51 11.49 17.03 13.32
CA GLU A 51 11.38 16.25 14.56
C GLU A 51 12.69 15.56 14.97
N GLY A 52 13.73 15.62 14.13
CA GLY A 52 15.05 15.02 14.40
C GLY A 52 15.09 13.50 14.18
N ASN A 53 14.11 12.95 13.48
CA ASN A 53 14.07 11.53 13.10
C ASN A 53 14.89 11.31 11.83
N SER A 54 15.63 10.21 11.77
CA SER A 54 16.44 9.82 10.61
C SER A 54 15.97 8.52 9.94
N ILE A 55 15.13 7.75 10.62
CA ILE A 55 14.61 6.48 10.14
C ILE A 55 13.09 6.48 10.25
N VAL A 56 12.43 5.94 9.24
CA VAL A 56 11.00 5.64 9.26
C VAL A 56 10.71 4.32 8.56
N GLU A 57 9.87 3.50 9.16
CA GLU A 57 9.31 2.30 8.53
C GLU A 57 7.87 2.07 8.96
N PRO A 58 7.07 1.29 8.22
CA PRO A 58 5.70 0.99 8.61
C PRO A 58 5.68 0.01 9.78
N SER A 59 4.75 0.19 10.72
CA SER A 59 4.51 -0.79 11.77
C SER A 59 3.94 -2.09 11.18
N GLU A 60 4.20 -3.22 11.83
CA GLU A 60 3.68 -4.52 11.39
C GLU A 60 2.16 -4.54 11.37
N SER A 61 1.54 -3.94 12.39
CA SER A 61 0.08 -3.85 12.50
C SER A 61 -0.53 -3.04 11.35
N ALA A 62 0.10 -1.93 10.96
CA ALA A 62 -0.36 -1.09 9.85
C ALA A 62 -0.28 -1.81 8.49
N VAL A 63 0.80 -2.53 8.24
CA VAL A 63 0.97 -3.33 7.01
C VAL A 63 -0.07 -4.43 6.94
N LYS A 64 -0.29 -5.14 8.05
CA LYS A 64 -1.29 -6.20 8.13
C LYS A 64 -2.70 -5.64 7.91
N GLU A 65 -3.07 -4.58 8.60
CA GLU A 65 -4.39 -3.95 8.47
C GLU A 65 -4.63 -3.47 7.03
N TRP A 66 -3.65 -2.83 6.40
CA TRP A 66 -3.76 -2.42 5.00
C TRP A 66 -3.94 -3.60 4.06
N THR A 67 -3.21 -4.70 4.28
CA THR A 67 -3.35 -5.94 3.52
C THR A 67 -4.76 -6.53 3.66
N ASP A 68 -5.30 -6.58 4.87
CA ASP A 68 -6.66 -7.05 5.13
C ASP A 68 -7.70 -6.16 4.41
N ARG A 69 -7.55 -4.83 4.47
CA ARG A 69 -8.42 -3.87 3.76
C ARG A 69 -8.35 -4.02 2.24
N CYS A 70 -7.17 -4.25 1.67
CA CYS A 70 -7.04 -4.55 0.24
C CYS A 70 -7.76 -5.83 -0.15
N ASN A 71 -7.66 -6.86 0.69
CA ASN A 71 -8.39 -8.10 0.48
C ASN A 71 -9.91 -7.89 0.50
N ASP A 72 -10.42 -7.19 1.51
CA ASP A 72 -11.85 -6.89 1.66
C ASP A 72 -12.36 -6.04 0.50
N SER A 73 -11.60 -5.01 0.09
CA SER A 73 -11.95 -4.14 -1.05
C SER A 73 -12.07 -4.89 -2.38
N SER A 74 -11.41 -6.03 -2.49
CA SER A 74 -11.42 -6.85 -3.70
C SER A 74 -12.52 -7.92 -3.70
N GLU A 75 -13.18 -8.19 -2.58
CA GLU A 75 -14.25 -9.20 -2.50
C GLU A 75 -15.43 -8.83 -3.41
N GLY A 76 -15.97 -9.82 -4.11
CA GLY A 76 -17.08 -9.66 -5.05
C GLY A 76 -16.73 -8.88 -6.33
N LYS A 77 -15.52 -8.40 -6.51
CA LYS A 77 -15.11 -7.72 -7.73
C LYS A 77 -14.76 -8.72 -8.84
N ILE A 78 -15.05 -8.36 -10.08
CA ILE A 78 -14.80 -9.19 -11.26
C ILE A 78 -13.33 -9.61 -11.42
N TRP A 79 -12.43 -8.79 -10.90
CA TRP A 79 -10.99 -9.05 -10.92
C TRP A 79 -10.57 -10.34 -10.22
N LEU A 80 -11.34 -10.77 -9.20
CA LEU A 80 -11.12 -12.06 -8.52
C LEU A 80 -11.59 -13.25 -9.32
N GLN A 81 -12.53 -13.03 -10.26
CA GLN A 81 -13.16 -14.07 -11.06
C GLN A 81 -12.39 -14.38 -12.34
N CYS A 82 -11.50 -13.47 -12.75
CA CYS A 82 -10.71 -13.57 -13.97
C CYS A 82 -9.27 -13.94 -13.67
N ASN A 83 -8.67 -14.73 -14.57
CA ASN A 83 -7.24 -14.97 -14.57
C ASN A 83 -6.54 -13.79 -15.26
N ASN A 84 -6.19 -12.78 -14.49
CA ASN A 84 -5.60 -11.55 -14.98
C ASN A 84 -4.16 -11.34 -14.47
N TRP A 85 -3.42 -10.46 -15.12
CA TRP A 85 -2.03 -10.13 -14.81
C TRP A 85 -1.79 -9.75 -13.34
N TYR A 86 -2.72 -8.98 -12.74
CA TYR A 86 -2.57 -8.42 -11.40
C TYR A 86 -2.85 -9.41 -10.27
N MET A 87 -3.59 -10.49 -10.57
CA MET A 87 -4.09 -11.46 -9.60
C MET A 87 -3.49 -12.86 -9.80
N LYS A 88 -2.48 -12.98 -10.66
CA LYS A 88 -1.85 -14.27 -10.94
C LYS A 88 -1.04 -14.78 -9.76
N GLY A 89 -1.48 -15.92 -9.21
CA GLY A 89 -0.53 -16.92 -8.74
C GLY A 89 0.12 -17.62 -9.94
N THR A 90 1.35 -18.07 -9.79
CA THR A 90 1.97 -18.94 -10.79
C THR A 90 1.26 -20.31 -10.78
N LYS A 91 1.38 -21.09 -11.85
CA LYS A 91 0.87 -22.48 -11.87
C LYS A 91 1.48 -23.33 -10.75
N ASP A 92 2.68 -22.98 -10.31
CA ASP A 92 3.36 -23.64 -9.20
C ASP A 92 2.78 -23.21 -7.85
N ASP A 93 2.28 -21.99 -7.71
CA ASP A 93 1.56 -21.54 -6.53
C ASP A 93 0.21 -22.24 -6.37
N GLU A 94 -0.52 -22.48 -7.46
CA GLU A 94 -1.76 -23.25 -7.46
C GLU A 94 -1.50 -24.73 -7.05
N LYS A 95 -0.43 -25.34 -7.58
CA LYS A 95 -0.03 -26.70 -7.20
C LYS A 95 0.44 -26.81 -5.74
N ALA A 96 1.04 -25.75 -5.21
CA ALA A 96 1.49 -25.68 -3.83
C ALA A 96 0.39 -25.26 -2.84
N GLY A 97 -0.86 -25.06 -3.29
CA GLY A 97 -2.00 -24.63 -2.47
C GLY A 97 -1.85 -23.18 -1.93
N ARG A 98 -0.96 -22.39 -2.52
CA ARG A 98 -0.78 -20.98 -2.13
C ARG A 98 -1.92 -20.13 -2.68
N LYS A 99 -2.52 -19.30 -1.82
CA LYS A 99 -3.59 -18.38 -2.23
C LYS A 99 -3.06 -17.38 -3.25
N LYS A 100 -3.90 -17.04 -4.25
CA LYS A 100 -3.64 -15.94 -5.19
C LYS A 100 -3.29 -14.67 -4.42
N SER A 101 -2.23 -14.00 -4.84
CA SER A 101 -1.86 -12.70 -4.27
C SER A 101 -2.94 -11.68 -4.60
N LYS A 102 -3.65 -11.20 -3.61
CA LYS A 102 -4.57 -10.08 -3.71
C LYS A 102 -3.75 -8.82 -3.45
N ALA A 103 -3.49 -8.04 -4.47
CA ALA A 103 -2.37 -7.10 -4.38
C ALA A 103 -2.76 -5.64 -4.57
N MET A 104 -4.05 -5.28 -4.67
CA MET A 104 -4.45 -3.92 -5.01
C MET A 104 -5.58 -3.40 -4.14
N TRP A 105 -5.57 -2.09 -3.89
CA TRP A 105 -6.73 -1.35 -3.40
C TRP A 105 -7.75 -1.21 -4.52
N MET A 106 -8.96 -1.74 -4.33
CA MET A 106 -9.99 -1.85 -5.37
C MET A 106 -11.14 -0.86 -5.23
N GLU A 107 -11.04 0.08 -4.29
CA GLU A 107 -11.99 1.17 -4.12
C GLU A 107 -11.55 2.43 -4.91
N SER A 108 -12.19 3.58 -4.64
CA SER A 108 -11.92 4.82 -5.37
C SER A 108 -10.55 5.45 -5.05
N TYR A 109 -10.11 6.31 -5.94
CA TYR A 109 -8.92 7.14 -5.76
C TYR A 109 -9.03 8.06 -4.53
N GLU A 110 -10.18 8.68 -4.35
CA GLU A 110 -10.45 9.55 -3.21
C GLU A 110 -10.34 8.78 -1.89
N SER A 111 -10.89 7.57 -1.84
CA SER A 111 -10.80 6.70 -0.68
C SER A 111 -9.34 6.30 -0.37
N TYR A 112 -8.52 6.06 -1.39
CA TYR A 112 -7.09 5.82 -1.19
C TYR A 112 -6.37 7.05 -0.61
N LEU A 113 -6.67 8.25 -1.11
CA LEU A 113 -6.08 9.49 -0.59
C LEU A 113 -6.43 9.75 0.87
N GLU A 114 -7.63 9.37 1.32
CA GLU A 114 -8.01 9.46 2.73
C GLU A 114 -7.08 8.64 3.64
N TYR A 115 -6.53 7.52 3.15
CA TYR A 115 -5.53 6.74 3.88
C TYR A 115 -4.13 7.33 3.74
N LEU A 116 -3.74 7.74 2.53
CA LEU A 116 -2.38 8.20 2.27
C LEU A 116 -2.08 9.55 2.92
N ILE A 117 -2.95 10.54 2.74
CA ILE A 117 -2.73 11.92 3.20
C ILE A 117 -3.65 12.35 4.33
N GLY A 118 -4.79 11.66 4.50
CA GLY A 118 -5.72 11.85 5.62
C GLY A 118 -5.31 11.06 6.86
N GLU A 119 -6.26 10.92 7.77
CA GLU A 119 -6.09 10.16 9.02
C GLU A 119 -6.93 8.87 9.06
N LYS A 120 -7.49 8.46 7.93
CA LYS A 120 -8.24 7.21 7.84
C LYS A 120 -7.31 6.02 8.08
N GLY A 121 -7.66 5.18 9.03
CA GLY A 121 -6.83 4.07 9.47
C GLY A 121 -5.86 4.38 10.61
N GLY A 122 -5.78 5.63 11.06
CA GLY A 122 -4.92 6.07 12.17
C GLY A 122 -3.97 7.21 11.79
N SER A 123 -3.40 7.85 12.78
CA SER A 123 -2.40 8.90 12.56
C SER A 123 -1.08 8.31 12.04
N LYS A 124 -0.29 9.12 11.36
CA LYS A 124 1.03 8.67 10.86
C LYS A 124 1.95 8.20 11.99
N LYS A 125 1.81 8.76 13.19
CA LYS A 125 2.58 8.35 14.38
C LYS A 125 2.17 6.99 14.94
N GLU A 126 0.97 6.52 14.62
CA GLU A 126 0.49 5.18 14.99
C GLU A 126 0.84 4.14 13.92
N LEU A 127 0.87 4.55 12.67
CA LEU A 127 1.08 3.66 11.53
C LEU A 127 2.56 3.48 11.16
N LEU A 128 3.41 4.45 11.53
CA LEU A 128 4.84 4.47 11.22
C LEU A 128 5.67 4.47 12.49
N GLU A 129 6.78 3.77 12.47
CA GLU A 129 7.81 3.74 13.50
C GLU A 129 8.93 4.70 13.09
N PHE A 130 9.28 5.63 13.99
CA PHE A 130 10.30 6.66 13.76
C PHE A 130 11.47 6.49 14.74
N SER A 131 12.67 6.73 14.26
CA SER A 131 13.87 6.82 15.09
C SER A 131 14.96 7.72 14.50
#